data_e98f350be85f6e55ae856f88f3c1790f
#
_entry.id   e98f350be85f6e55ae856f88f3c1790f
#
_cell.length_a   1.000
_cell.length_b   1.000
_cell.length_c   1.000
_cell.angle_alpha   90.00
_cell.angle_beta   90.00
_cell.angle_gamma   90.00
#
_symmetry.space_group_name_H-M   'P 1'
#
loop_
_entity.id
_entity.type
_entity.pdbx_description
1 polymer ?
#
loop_
_entity_poly.entity_id
_entity_poly.type
_entity_poly.pdbx_seq_one_letter_code
_entity_poly.pdbx_strand_id
1 'polypeptide(L)'
;MSQLDIVLLTGISGSGKSVALNALEDAGYFCVDNLPPELLRGLVDLEVQRPPELKRRVAVAMDVRSVHSLPHLKSVLDALRQEGLKVRSVFLDASTDTLVRRFSETRRPHPLLKLRPQSPADKPRRRASDQDHDVVEEATHALMDTITMERELLGPLREVSTVIDTSLLRPAQLRTWVRHIVGAEAAGLTLVFESFAYKRGVPMDADFVFDVRMLPNPFYLKELKPLTG
;
A
#
# COMPACT_ATOMS: atom_id res chain seq x y z
N MET A 1 -1.80 28.85 12.38
CA MET A 1 -0.73 28.49 11.43
C MET A 1 -1.08 27.15 10.83
N SER A 2 -1.29 27.03 9.53
CA SER A 2 -1.57 25.72 8.90
C SER A 2 -0.33 24.84 9.03
N GLN A 3 -0.47 23.78 9.81
CA GLN A 3 0.57 22.79 10.00
C GLN A 3 0.80 22.05 8.66
N LEU A 4 2.05 21.81 8.29
CA LEU A 4 2.39 21.06 7.08
C LEU A 4 1.79 19.63 7.18
N ASP A 5 1.02 19.23 6.17
CA ASP A 5 0.37 17.93 6.08
C ASP A 5 1.18 17.01 5.15
N ILE A 6 1.71 15.94 5.74
CA ILE A 6 2.59 14.99 5.05
C ILE A 6 1.93 13.63 5.04
N VAL A 7 1.81 13.03 3.86
CA VAL A 7 1.36 11.65 3.67
C VAL A 7 2.53 10.80 3.18
N LEU A 8 2.94 9.83 3.97
CA LEU A 8 3.86 8.80 3.54
C LEU A 8 3.05 7.60 3.02
N LEU A 9 3.23 7.26 1.77
CA LEU A 9 2.61 6.12 1.12
C LEU A 9 3.66 5.04 0.90
N THR A 10 3.46 3.87 1.50
CA THR A 10 4.33 2.72 1.32
C THR A 10 3.49 1.46 1.09
N GLY A 11 4.10 0.31 0.94
CA GLY A 11 3.39 -0.97 0.79
C GLY A 11 4.02 -1.88 -0.25
N ILE A 12 3.46 -3.07 -0.35
CA ILE A 12 3.97 -4.14 -1.21
C ILE A 12 3.91 -3.74 -2.68
N SER A 13 4.89 -4.17 -3.44
CA SER A 13 4.92 -3.96 -4.90
C SER A 13 3.70 -4.59 -5.56
N GLY A 14 2.98 -3.82 -6.39
CA GLY A 14 1.71 -4.27 -6.98
C GLY A 14 0.47 -4.00 -6.12
N SER A 15 0.61 -3.48 -4.90
CA SER A 15 -0.54 -3.17 -4.01
C SER A 15 -1.35 -1.93 -4.42
N GLY A 16 -0.90 -1.14 -5.40
CA GLY A 16 -1.65 0.01 -5.91
C GLY A 16 -1.11 1.38 -5.51
N LYS A 17 0.15 1.49 -5.07
CA LYS A 17 0.79 2.76 -4.68
C LYS A 17 0.62 3.88 -5.71
N SER A 18 0.81 3.60 -6.99
CA SER A 18 0.65 4.61 -8.05
C SER A 18 -0.79 5.11 -8.17
N VAL A 19 -1.79 4.25 -7.98
CA VAL A 19 -3.21 4.66 -7.97
C VAL A 19 -3.51 5.56 -6.78
N ALA A 20 -2.96 5.23 -5.62
CA ALA A 20 -3.11 6.03 -4.40
C ALA A 20 -2.39 7.38 -4.52
N LEU A 21 -1.18 7.40 -5.07
CA LEU A 21 -0.42 8.63 -5.26
C LEU A 21 -1.14 9.60 -6.21
N ASN A 22 -1.68 9.09 -7.35
CA ASN A 22 -2.49 9.89 -8.26
C ASN A 22 -3.75 10.45 -7.59
N ALA A 23 -4.38 9.67 -6.69
CA ALA A 23 -5.55 10.17 -5.93
C ALA A 23 -5.19 11.29 -4.95
N LEU A 24 -3.97 11.29 -4.40
CA LEU A 24 -3.44 12.36 -3.57
C LEU A 24 -3.11 13.60 -4.40
N GLU A 25 -2.54 13.42 -5.61
CA GLU A 25 -2.30 14.51 -6.55
C GLU A 25 -3.62 15.20 -6.94
N ASP A 26 -4.64 14.42 -7.32
CA ASP A 26 -6.01 14.91 -7.59
C ASP A 26 -6.62 15.64 -6.39
N ALA A 27 -6.24 15.28 -5.16
CA ALA A 27 -6.63 15.95 -3.94
C ALA A 27 -5.79 17.20 -3.61
N GLY A 28 -4.87 17.59 -4.48
CA GLY A 28 -4.04 18.79 -4.37
C GLY A 28 -2.78 18.63 -3.51
N TYR A 29 -2.27 17.40 -3.36
CA TYR A 29 -0.97 17.17 -2.76
C TYR A 29 0.15 17.35 -3.79
N PHE A 30 1.27 17.86 -3.33
CA PHE A 30 2.52 17.77 -4.09
C PHE A 30 3.06 16.35 -3.92
N CYS A 31 3.04 15.58 -4.99
CA CYS A 31 3.38 14.17 -4.96
C CYS A 31 4.81 13.92 -5.43
N VAL A 32 5.55 13.11 -4.66
CA VAL A 32 6.88 12.63 -5.04
C VAL A 32 6.86 11.11 -5.02
N ASP A 33 7.10 10.49 -6.18
CA ASP A 33 7.16 9.03 -6.28
C ASP A 33 8.59 8.53 -6.08
N ASN A 34 8.71 7.40 -5.41
CA ASN A 34 9.96 6.67 -5.21
C ASN A 34 11.08 7.52 -4.57
N LEU A 35 10.72 8.36 -3.58
CA LEU A 35 11.70 9.17 -2.86
C LEU A 35 12.58 8.27 -1.98
N PRO A 36 13.92 8.36 -2.07
CA PRO A 36 14.82 7.74 -1.10
C PRO A 36 14.54 8.27 0.32
N PRO A 37 14.46 7.39 1.35
CA PRO A 37 14.19 7.80 2.73
C PRO A 37 15.10 8.89 3.27
N GLU A 38 16.35 8.92 2.83
CA GLU A 38 17.38 9.90 3.22
C GLU A 38 17.02 11.32 2.80
N LEU A 39 16.25 11.47 1.72
CA LEU A 39 15.84 12.77 1.19
C LEU A 39 14.55 13.29 1.81
N LEU A 40 13.83 12.46 2.59
CA LEU A 40 12.55 12.85 3.20
C LEU A 40 12.71 14.08 4.09
N ARG A 41 13.72 14.10 4.95
CA ARG A 41 13.97 15.22 5.84
C ARG A 41 14.23 16.52 5.06
N GLY A 42 15.11 16.47 4.05
CA GLY A 42 15.41 17.64 3.22
C GLY A 42 14.19 18.16 2.45
N LEU A 43 13.33 17.27 1.94
CA LEU A 43 12.08 17.67 1.30
C LEU A 43 11.14 18.38 2.29
N VAL A 44 11.01 17.86 3.50
CA VAL A 44 10.16 18.46 4.55
C VAL A 44 10.69 19.83 4.96
N ASP A 45 11.99 19.95 5.18
CA ASP A 45 12.63 21.22 5.56
C ASP A 45 12.42 22.30 4.48
N LEU A 46 12.52 21.94 3.20
CA LEU A 46 12.19 22.84 2.09
C LEU A 46 10.74 23.34 2.14
N GLU A 47 9.78 22.46 2.42
CA GLU A 47 8.37 22.86 2.48
C GLU A 47 8.02 23.63 3.76
N VAL A 48 8.70 23.36 4.88
CA VAL A 48 8.54 24.11 6.13
C VAL A 48 9.02 25.56 5.96
N GLN A 49 10.12 25.76 5.23
CA GLN A 49 10.71 27.09 4.98
C GLN A 49 9.94 27.93 3.95
N ARG A 50 8.98 27.34 3.23
CA ARG A 50 8.15 28.09 2.28
C ARG A 50 7.30 29.13 2.97
N PRO A 51 7.07 30.29 2.33
CA PRO A 51 6.06 31.25 2.77
C PRO A 51 4.69 30.57 2.95
N PRO A 52 3.86 30.99 3.91
CA PRO A 52 2.58 30.33 4.21
C PRO A 52 1.67 30.17 2.99
N GLU A 53 1.69 31.14 2.07
CA GLU A 53 0.87 31.16 0.85
C GLU A 53 1.32 30.13 -0.18
N LEU A 54 2.57 29.69 -0.10
CA LEU A 54 3.20 28.71 -1.01
C LEU A 54 3.36 27.33 -0.39
N LYS A 55 2.94 27.13 0.88
CA LYS A 55 2.99 25.83 1.54
C LYS A 55 2.07 24.83 0.85
N ARG A 56 2.61 23.65 0.59
CA ARG A 56 1.88 22.57 -0.07
C ARG A 56 1.69 21.41 0.90
N ARG A 57 0.58 20.71 0.75
CA ARG A 57 0.44 19.37 1.33
C ARG A 57 1.34 18.43 0.53
N VAL A 58 2.07 17.55 1.19
CA VAL A 58 3.08 16.70 0.55
C VAL A 58 2.69 15.24 0.66
N ALA A 59 2.75 14.51 -0.43
CA ALA A 59 2.61 13.07 -0.44
C ALA A 59 3.87 12.42 -1.03
N VAL A 60 4.43 11.46 -0.33
CA VAL A 60 5.65 10.79 -0.73
C VAL A 60 5.40 9.30 -0.82
N ALA A 61 5.63 8.70 -1.98
CA ALA A 61 5.65 7.26 -2.13
C ALA A 61 7.06 6.71 -1.97
N MET A 62 7.18 5.63 -1.21
CA MET A 62 8.42 4.88 -1.01
C MET A 62 8.20 3.41 -1.30
N ASP A 63 9.21 2.73 -1.80
CA ASP A 63 9.14 1.29 -2.07
C ASP A 63 10.38 0.53 -1.55
N VAL A 64 10.33 -0.78 -1.69
CA VAL A 64 11.36 -1.71 -1.22
C VAL A 64 12.74 -1.51 -1.88
N ARG A 65 12.85 -0.74 -2.97
CA ARG A 65 14.15 -0.44 -3.61
C ARG A 65 15.09 0.31 -2.67
N SER A 66 14.52 1.01 -1.71
CA SER A 66 15.24 1.75 -0.66
C SER A 66 15.42 0.94 0.63
N VAL A 67 15.39 -0.40 0.56
CA VAL A 67 15.39 -1.31 1.72
C VAL A 67 16.49 -1.06 2.73
N HIS A 68 17.68 -0.68 2.26
CA HIS A 68 18.82 -0.40 3.14
C HIS A 68 18.62 0.81 4.05
N SER A 69 17.73 1.71 3.67
CA SER A 69 17.44 2.97 4.38
C SER A 69 16.15 2.91 5.21
N LEU A 70 15.38 1.83 5.10
CA LEU A 70 14.11 1.67 5.83
C LEU A 70 14.24 1.73 7.36
N PRO A 71 15.27 1.16 8.02
CA PRO A 71 15.45 1.31 9.46
C PRO A 71 15.58 2.78 9.89
N HIS A 72 16.18 3.61 9.04
CA HIS A 72 16.33 5.03 9.29
C HIS A 72 15.02 5.81 9.13
N LEU A 73 14.13 5.34 8.28
CA LEU A 73 12.85 6.01 7.99
C LEU A 73 11.97 6.13 9.24
N LYS A 74 11.91 5.09 10.08
CA LYS A 74 11.13 5.13 11.33
C LYS A 74 11.61 6.27 12.24
N SER A 75 12.91 6.41 12.44
CA SER A 75 13.48 7.49 13.27
C SER A 75 13.20 8.88 12.68
N VAL A 76 13.23 9.03 11.35
CA VAL A 76 12.88 10.30 10.69
C VAL A 76 11.39 10.62 10.89
N LEU A 77 10.50 9.66 10.75
CA LEU A 77 9.07 9.87 10.97
C LEU A 77 8.76 10.26 12.41
N ASP A 78 9.40 9.60 13.38
CA ASP A 78 9.22 9.90 14.79
C ASP A 78 9.74 11.31 15.13
N ALA A 79 10.89 11.71 14.57
CA ALA A 79 11.42 13.06 14.73
C ALA A 79 10.47 14.13 14.16
N LEU A 80 9.94 13.93 12.94
CA LEU A 80 8.98 14.83 12.32
C LEU A 80 7.70 14.99 13.15
N ARG A 81 7.20 13.88 13.74
CA ARG A 81 6.04 13.91 14.63
C ARG A 81 6.33 14.66 15.94
N GLN A 82 7.53 14.45 16.53
CA GLN A 82 7.95 15.19 17.74
C GLN A 82 8.10 16.68 17.50
N GLU A 83 8.48 17.10 16.30
CA GLU A 83 8.50 18.50 15.87
C GLU A 83 7.10 19.09 15.65
N GLY A 84 6.05 18.30 15.88
CA GLY A 84 4.66 18.74 15.75
C GLY A 84 4.15 18.73 14.32
N LEU A 85 4.83 18.09 13.35
CA LEU A 85 4.34 17.97 11.99
C LEU A 85 3.28 16.87 11.88
N LYS A 86 2.24 17.13 11.07
CA LYS A 86 1.19 16.14 10.81
C LYS A 86 1.69 15.11 9.78
N VAL A 87 2.18 13.99 10.26
CA VAL A 87 2.69 12.90 9.39
C VAL A 87 1.77 11.70 9.48
N ARG A 88 1.10 11.39 8.38
CA ARG A 88 0.26 10.21 8.20
C ARG A 88 1.01 9.16 7.38
N SER A 89 1.10 7.95 7.90
CA SER A 89 1.70 6.82 7.20
C SER A 89 0.60 5.87 6.74
N VAL A 90 0.57 5.57 5.45
CA VAL A 90 -0.38 4.63 4.82
C VAL A 90 0.39 3.50 4.19
N PHE A 91 0.04 2.27 4.56
CA PHE A 91 0.63 1.05 4.02
C PHE A 91 -0.39 0.31 3.17
N LEU A 92 -0.09 0.09 1.89
CA LEU A 92 -0.93 -0.71 1.01
C LEU A 92 -0.45 -2.15 0.97
N ASP A 93 -1.34 -3.09 1.23
CA ASP A 93 -1.07 -4.52 1.11
C ASP A 93 -2.11 -5.18 0.20
N ALA A 94 -1.87 -6.41 -0.20
CA ALA A 94 -2.83 -7.26 -0.89
C ALA A 94 -2.44 -8.73 -0.67
N SER A 95 -3.39 -9.65 -0.82
CA SER A 95 -3.10 -11.08 -0.76
C SER A 95 -2.07 -11.49 -1.82
N THR A 96 -1.26 -12.51 -1.51
CA THR A 96 -0.22 -13.01 -2.43
C THR A 96 -0.81 -13.38 -3.78
N ASP A 97 -1.95 -14.07 -3.81
CA ASP A 97 -2.63 -14.45 -5.05
C ASP A 97 -3.03 -13.23 -5.90
N THR A 98 -3.52 -12.18 -5.24
CA THR A 98 -3.86 -10.93 -5.94
C THR A 98 -2.62 -10.24 -6.51
N LEU A 99 -1.52 -10.21 -5.75
CA LEU A 99 -0.25 -9.64 -6.23
C LEU A 99 0.31 -10.43 -7.40
N VAL A 100 0.38 -11.75 -7.30
CA VAL A 100 0.83 -12.64 -8.40
C VAL A 100 0.01 -12.39 -9.66
N ARG A 101 -1.32 -12.35 -9.54
CA ARG A 101 -2.20 -12.05 -10.67
C ARG A 101 -1.90 -10.68 -11.29
N ARG A 102 -1.75 -9.63 -10.48
CA ARG A 102 -1.45 -8.26 -10.96
C ARG A 102 -0.11 -8.18 -11.66
N PHE A 103 0.91 -8.91 -11.17
CA PHE A 103 2.21 -9.00 -11.84
C PHE A 103 2.11 -9.73 -13.19
N SER A 104 1.35 -10.81 -13.26
CA SER A 104 1.11 -11.55 -14.49
C SER A 104 0.40 -10.70 -15.55
N GLU A 105 -0.61 -9.92 -15.15
CA GLU A 105 -1.35 -9.02 -16.02
C GLU A 105 -0.48 -7.88 -16.56
N THR A 106 0.38 -7.30 -15.72
CA THR A 106 1.22 -6.15 -16.10
C THR A 106 2.51 -6.54 -16.81
N ARG A 107 2.90 -7.80 -16.75
CA ARG A 107 4.17 -8.34 -17.29
C ARG A 107 5.41 -7.56 -16.83
N ARG A 108 5.34 -6.92 -15.67
CA ARG A 108 6.46 -6.20 -15.06
C ARG A 108 7.16 -7.10 -14.07
N PRO A 109 8.50 -7.24 -14.12
CA PRO A 109 9.22 -7.99 -13.10
C PRO A 109 9.13 -7.27 -11.75
N HIS A 110 9.11 -8.07 -10.68
CA HIS A 110 9.13 -7.53 -9.31
C HIS A 110 10.42 -6.71 -9.07
N PRO A 111 10.36 -5.55 -8.37
CA PRO A 111 11.53 -4.70 -8.15
C PRO A 111 12.73 -5.43 -7.55
N LEU A 112 12.51 -6.29 -6.56
CA LEU A 112 13.58 -7.05 -5.90
C LEU A 112 14.23 -8.10 -6.81
N LEU A 113 13.52 -8.63 -7.81
CA LEU A 113 14.11 -9.56 -8.77
C LEU A 113 15.20 -8.90 -9.63
N LYS A 114 15.11 -7.58 -9.83
CA LYS A 114 16.12 -6.82 -10.55
C LYS A 114 17.37 -6.52 -9.71
N LEU A 115 17.27 -6.61 -8.39
CA LEU A 115 18.37 -6.37 -7.47
C LEU A 115 19.19 -7.63 -7.18
N ARG A 116 18.69 -8.82 -7.54
CA ARG A 116 19.49 -10.04 -7.46
C ARG A 116 20.58 -10.03 -8.55
N PRO A 117 21.85 -10.33 -8.21
CA PRO A 117 22.85 -10.59 -9.23
C PRO A 117 22.33 -11.70 -10.14
N GLN A 118 22.20 -11.44 -11.43
CA GLN A 118 21.80 -12.48 -12.38
C GLN A 118 22.88 -13.56 -12.39
N SER A 119 22.56 -14.74 -11.86
CA SER A 119 23.40 -15.90 -12.02
C SER A 119 23.44 -16.30 -13.50
N PRO A 120 24.56 -16.79 -14.03
CA PRO A 120 24.62 -17.31 -15.40
C PRO A 120 23.60 -18.42 -15.69
N ALA A 121 23.02 -19.02 -14.65
CA ALA A 121 21.95 -20.03 -14.74
C ALA A 121 20.58 -19.44 -15.09
N ASP A 122 20.36 -18.12 -14.89
CA ASP A 122 19.07 -17.43 -15.10
C ASP A 122 18.82 -17.00 -16.55
N LYS A 123 19.68 -17.40 -17.50
CA LYS A 123 19.44 -17.15 -18.92
C LYS A 123 18.38 -18.15 -19.42
N PRO A 124 17.26 -17.66 -20.01
CA PRO A 124 16.25 -18.55 -20.55
C PRO A 124 16.87 -19.45 -21.59
N ARG A 125 17.00 -20.75 -21.29
CA ARG A 125 17.36 -21.79 -22.27
C ARG A 125 16.21 -21.88 -23.25
N ARG A 126 16.38 -21.34 -24.44
CA ARG A 126 15.49 -21.59 -25.61
C ARG A 126 15.56 -23.08 -25.96
N ARG A 127 14.59 -23.86 -25.52
CA ARG A 127 14.19 -25.12 -26.19
C ARG A 127 12.69 -25.30 -26.01
N ALA A 128 12.05 -25.56 -27.15
CA ALA A 128 10.60 -25.66 -27.33
C ALA A 128 10.01 -26.96 -26.76
N SER A 129 8.73 -26.86 -26.45
CA SER A 129 7.66 -27.88 -26.46
C SER A 129 7.44 -28.60 -25.18
N ASP A 130 7.55 -28.83 -24.18
CA ASP A 130 6.97 -29.49 -22.98
C ASP A 130 7.42 -28.90 -21.62
N GLN A 131 8.28 -27.90 -21.67
CA GLN A 131 8.85 -27.24 -20.48
C GLN A 131 8.16 -25.90 -20.11
N ASP A 132 7.15 -25.46 -20.84
CA ASP A 132 6.53 -24.17 -20.59
C ASP A 132 5.74 -24.13 -19.26
N HIS A 133 5.15 -25.26 -18.85
CA HIS A 133 4.44 -25.35 -17.57
C HIS A 133 5.39 -25.26 -16.37
N ASP A 134 6.48 -26.03 -16.39
CA ASP A 134 7.46 -26.05 -15.29
C ASP A 134 8.14 -24.68 -15.12
N VAL A 135 8.45 -23.98 -16.21
CA VAL A 135 9.06 -22.65 -16.20
C VAL A 135 8.10 -21.58 -15.63
N VAL A 136 6.81 -21.66 -15.96
CA VAL A 136 5.80 -20.73 -15.43
C VAL A 136 5.57 -20.97 -13.95
N GLU A 137 5.54 -22.22 -13.51
CA GLU A 137 5.38 -22.59 -12.12
C GLU A 137 6.58 -22.16 -11.28
N GLU A 138 7.80 -22.40 -11.75
CA GLU A 138 9.04 -21.94 -11.11
C GLU A 138 9.11 -20.40 -11.00
N ALA A 139 8.74 -19.68 -12.06
CA ALA A 139 8.67 -18.22 -12.04
C ALA A 139 7.61 -17.69 -11.04
N THR A 140 6.49 -18.40 -10.91
CA THR A 140 5.44 -18.04 -9.96
C THR A 140 5.90 -18.26 -8.52
N HIS A 141 6.57 -19.36 -8.22
CA HIS A 141 7.15 -19.63 -6.90
C HIS A 141 8.21 -18.58 -6.54
N ALA A 142 9.12 -18.28 -7.46
CA ALA A 142 10.13 -17.22 -7.23
C ALA A 142 9.51 -15.84 -6.97
N LEU A 143 8.38 -15.53 -7.60
CA LEU A 143 7.62 -14.32 -7.34
C LEU A 143 6.97 -14.32 -5.94
N MET A 144 6.37 -15.44 -5.53
CA MET A 144 5.78 -15.61 -4.19
C MET A 144 6.82 -15.44 -3.09
N ASP A 145 7.99 -16.06 -3.23
CA ASP A 145 9.11 -15.92 -2.30
C ASP A 145 9.57 -14.47 -2.21
N THR A 146 9.62 -13.79 -3.35
CA THR A 146 10.04 -12.39 -3.42
C THR A 146 9.02 -11.47 -2.73
N ILE A 147 7.72 -11.72 -2.89
CA ILE A 147 6.65 -11.00 -2.20
C ILE A 147 6.74 -11.23 -0.68
N THR A 148 7.00 -12.46 -0.26
CA THR A 148 7.17 -12.80 1.17
C THR A 148 8.36 -12.06 1.77
N MET A 149 9.50 -12.07 1.08
CA MET A 149 10.69 -11.31 1.48
C MET A 149 10.40 -9.79 1.55
N GLU A 150 9.65 -9.24 0.59
CA GLU A 150 9.27 -7.82 0.63
C GLU A 150 8.42 -7.49 1.86
N ARG A 151 7.47 -8.36 2.24
CA ARG A 151 6.65 -8.18 3.45
C ARG A 151 7.49 -8.18 4.73
N GLU A 152 8.46 -9.09 4.82
CA GLU A 152 9.39 -9.12 5.96
C GLU A 152 10.18 -7.83 6.07
N LEU A 153 10.74 -7.36 4.95
CA LEU A 153 11.52 -6.13 4.89
C LEU A 153 10.70 -4.88 5.24
N LEU A 154 9.44 -4.82 4.83
CA LEU A 154 8.54 -3.69 5.08
C LEU A 154 7.72 -3.83 6.37
N GLY A 155 7.83 -4.95 7.09
CA GLY A 155 7.10 -5.22 8.33
C GLY A 155 7.14 -4.07 9.34
N PRO A 156 8.32 -3.52 9.70
CA PRO A 156 8.43 -2.41 10.65
C PRO A 156 7.68 -1.13 10.22
N LEU A 157 7.54 -0.87 8.92
CA LEU A 157 6.75 0.25 8.42
C LEU A 157 5.25 -0.03 8.46
N ARG A 158 4.86 -1.27 8.21
CA ARG A 158 3.48 -1.72 8.31
C ARG A 158 2.92 -1.50 9.71
N GLU A 159 3.69 -1.83 10.76
CA GLU A 159 3.31 -1.70 12.17
C GLU A 159 2.99 -0.25 12.59
N VAL A 160 3.63 0.75 11.99
CA VAL A 160 3.48 2.16 12.34
C VAL A 160 2.59 2.94 11.36
N SER A 161 1.92 2.24 10.44
CA SER A 161 1.12 2.80 9.37
C SER A 161 -0.34 2.38 9.46
N THR A 162 -1.25 3.20 8.92
CA THR A 162 -2.62 2.75 8.63
C THR A 162 -2.58 1.80 7.44
N VAL A 163 -2.95 0.55 7.66
CA VAL A 163 -2.94 -0.48 6.61
C VAL A 163 -4.23 -0.42 5.80
N ILE A 164 -4.13 -0.57 4.49
CA ILE A 164 -5.27 -0.75 3.59
C ILE A 164 -5.07 -2.05 2.82
N ASP A 165 -5.97 -3.00 2.99
CA ASP A 165 -6.03 -4.19 2.13
C ASP A 165 -6.66 -3.85 0.78
N THR A 166 -5.86 -3.95 -0.28
CA THR A 166 -6.31 -3.67 -1.65
C THR A 166 -6.65 -4.93 -2.44
N SER A 167 -6.70 -6.11 -1.80
CA SER A 167 -6.92 -7.41 -2.47
C SER A 167 -8.18 -7.42 -3.31
N LEU A 168 -9.25 -6.86 -2.79
CA LEU A 168 -10.56 -6.83 -3.42
C LEU A 168 -10.96 -5.45 -3.97
N LEU A 169 -10.13 -4.44 -3.73
CA LEU A 169 -10.46 -3.08 -4.15
C LEU A 169 -10.21 -2.89 -5.66
N ARG A 170 -11.19 -2.26 -6.30
CA ARG A 170 -10.99 -1.69 -7.64
C ARG A 170 -10.23 -0.37 -7.52
N PRO A 171 -9.50 0.07 -8.56
CA PRO A 171 -8.76 1.35 -8.51
C PRO A 171 -9.62 2.55 -8.07
N ALA A 172 -10.90 2.61 -8.47
CA ALA A 172 -11.82 3.68 -8.06
C ALA A 172 -12.11 3.65 -6.56
N GLN A 173 -12.28 2.47 -5.98
CA GLN A 173 -12.51 2.30 -4.55
C GLN A 173 -11.27 2.70 -3.74
N LEU A 174 -10.08 2.29 -4.18
CA LEU A 174 -8.83 2.70 -3.54
C LEU A 174 -8.66 4.24 -3.56
N ARG A 175 -8.99 4.92 -4.68
CA ARG A 175 -8.98 6.38 -4.73
C ARG A 175 -9.93 7.00 -3.70
N THR A 176 -11.11 6.43 -3.53
CA THR A 176 -12.08 6.89 -2.51
C THR A 176 -11.52 6.71 -1.10
N TRP A 177 -10.95 5.55 -0.80
CA TRP A 177 -10.31 5.26 0.48
C TRP A 177 -9.19 6.26 0.82
N VAL A 178 -8.29 6.48 -0.13
CA VAL A 178 -7.19 7.43 0.05
C VAL A 178 -7.69 8.84 0.33
N ARG A 179 -8.71 9.30 -0.42
CA ARG A 179 -9.33 10.61 -0.17
C ARG A 179 -9.95 10.71 1.22
N HIS A 180 -10.60 9.66 1.72
CA HIS A 180 -11.14 9.63 3.07
C HIS A 180 -10.04 9.78 4.13
N ILE A 181 -8.95 9.04 4.00
CA ILE A 181 -7.83 9.09 4.94
C ILE A 181 -7.21 10.50 5.02
N VAL A 182 -7.08 11.19 3.89
CA VAL A 182 -6.48 12.53 3.87
C VAL A 182 -7.49 13.64 4.15
N GLY A 183 -8.76 13.43 3.89
CA GLY A 183 -9.85 14.37 4.19
C GLY A 183 -10.32 14.31 5.65
N ALA A 184 -10.05 13.22 6.37
CA ALA A 184 -10.39 13.12 7.79
C ALA A 184 -9.52 14.09 8.60
N GLU A 185 -10.13 15.08 9.21
CA GLU A 185 -9.44 15.90 10.20
C GLU A 185 -8.93 14.98 11.33
N ALA A 186 -7.66 15.12 11.68
CA ALA A 186 -6.95 14.21 12.59
C ALA A 186 -7.33 14.41 14.07
N ALA A 187 -8.59 14.65 14.36
CA ALA A 187 -9.10 14.89 15.70
C ALA A 187 -10.18 13.87 16.07
N GLY A 188 -9.82 12.58 16.11
CA GLY A 188 -10.74 11.57 16.62
C GLY A 188 -10.39 10.14 16.19
N LEU A 189 -11.00 9.18 16.86
CA LEU A 189 -10.98 7.79 16.47
C LEU A 189 -11.77 7.63 15.16
N THR A 190 -11.14 7.13 14.12
CA THR A 190 -11.81 6.75 12.86
C THR A 190 -12.19 5.27 12.94
N LEU A 191 -13.47 4.97 12.90
CA LEU A 191 -13.99 3.61 12.79
C LEU A 191 -14.35 3.34 11.34
N VAL A 192 -13.82 2.27 10.80
CA VAL A 192 -14.13 1.77 9.46
C VAL A 192 -14.89 0.46 9.60
N PHE A 193 -16.10 0.40 9.04
CA PHE A 193 -16.91 -0.81 9.00
C PHE A 193 -16.85 -1.38 7.58
N GLU A 194 -16.35 -2.60 7.45
CA GLU A 194 -16.28 -3.30 6.17
C GLU A 194 -17.10 -4.59 6.22
N SER A 195 -17.87 -4.84 5.18
CA SER A 195 -18.54 -6.13 4.99
C SER A 195 -17.79 -6.98 3.97
N PHE A 196 -17.52 -8.23 4.32
CA PHE A 196 -16.79 -9.15 3.45
C PHE A 196 -17.42 -10.55 3.44
N ALA A 197 -17.06 -11.33 2.43
CA ALA A 197 -17.46 -12.73 2.34
C ALA A 197 -16.25 -13.63 2.64
N TYR A 198 -16.37 -14.52 3.61
CA TYR A 198 -15.30 -15.45 4.03
C TYR A 198 -14.70 -16.29 2.89
N LYS A 199 -15.45 -16.54 1.81
CA LYS A 199 -14.94 -17.24 0.63
C LYS A 199 -13.77 -16.53 -0.07
N ARG A 200 -13.53 -15.25 0.24
CA ARG A 200 -12.45 -14.43 -0.31
C ARG A 200 -11.34 -14.14 0.72
N GLY A 201 -11.43 -14.75 1.90
CA GLY A 201 -10.54 -14.49 3.02
C GLY A 201 -11.03 -13.36 3.91
N VAL A 202 -10.30 -13.16 5.01
CA VAL A 202 -10.50 -12.07 5.96
C VAL A 202 -9.66 -10.88 5.50
N PRO A 203 -10.17 -9.63 5.53
CA PRO A 203 -9.38 -8.44 5.24
C PRO A 203 -8.11 -8.39 6.11
N MET A 204 -6.96 -8.08 5.50
CA MET A 204 -5.66 -8.09 6.19
C MET A 204 -5.42 -6.84 7.05
N ASP A 205 -6.27 -5.84 6.91
CA ASP A 205 -6.26 -4.56 7.63
C ASP A 205 -7.30 -4.48 8.75
N ALA A 206 -8.06 -5.58 8.97
CA ALA A 206 -9.08 -5.63 10.02
C ALA A 206 -8.46 -5.77 11.42
N ASP A 207 -8.72 -4.82 12.32
CA ASP A 207 -8.36 -4.94 13.75
C ASP A 207 -9.30 -5.90 14.49
N PHE A 208 -10.57 -5.94 14.09
CA PHE A 208 -11.61 -6.81 14.66
C PHE A 208 -12.44 -7.44 13.56
N VAL A 209 -12.75 -8.72 13.72
CA VAL A 209 -13.63 -9.47 12.80
C VAL A 209 -14.78 -10.07 13.59
N PHE A 210 -16.00 -9.74 13.16
CA PHE A 210 -17.22 -10.27 13.76
C PHE A 210 -17.94 -11.19 12.76
N ASP A 211 -18.13 -12.45 13.14
CA ASP A 211 -18.93 -13.37 12.34
C ASP A 211 -20.44 -13.15 12.63
N VAL A 212 -21.11 -12.53 11.67
CA VAL A 212 -22.54 -12.22 11.79
C VAL A 212 -23.45 -13.24 11.08
N ARG A 213 -22.89 -14.36 10.59
CA ARG A 213 -23.67 -15.41 9.90
C ARG A 213 -24.68 -16.11 10.79
N MET A 214 -24.51 -16.02 12.11
CA MET A 214 -25.49 -16.50 13.09
C MET A 214 -26.77 -15.62 13.18
N LEU A 215 -26.71 -14.39 12.67
CA LEU A 215 -27.86 -13.50 12.65
C LEU A 215 -28.85 -13.91 11.54
N PRO A 216 -30.15 -13.66 11.72
CA PRO A 216 -31.14 -13.88 10.67
C PRO A 216 -30.77 -13.10 9.39
N ASN A 217 -30.79 -13.77 8.25
CA ASN A 217 -30.45 -13.12 6.99
C ASN A 217 -31.53 -12.05 6.64
N PRO A 218 -31.12 -10.77 6.51
CA PRO A 218 -32.01 -9.66 6.23
C PRO A 218 -32.87 -9.85 4.98
N PHE A 219 -32.39 -10.61 3.99
CA PHE A 219 -33.13 -10.92 2.76
C PHE A 219 -34.47 -11.64 3.02
N TYR A 220 -34.57 -12.45 4.08
CA TYR A 220 -35.78 -13.17 4.44
C TYR A 220 -36.73 -12.37 5.35
N LEU A 221 -36.29 -11.20 5.83
CA LEU A 221 -37.11 -10.32 6.65
C LEU A 221 -37.79 -9.28 5.74
N LYS A 222 -39.13 -9.28 5.69
CA LYS A 222 -39.92 -8.43 4.77
C LYS A 222 -39.58 -6.94 4.90
N GLU A 223 -39.25 -6.48 6.10
CA GLU A 223 -38.96 -5.08 6.43
C GLU A 223 -37.56 -4.69 5.97
N LEU A 224 -36.59 -5.63 5.98
CA LEU A 224 -35.18 -5.37 5.67
C LEU A 224 -34.82 -5.73 4.21
N LYS A 225 -35.64 -6.56 3.56
CA LYS A 225 -35.39 -6.98 2.17
C LYS A 225 -35.17 -5.82 1.19
N PRO A 226 -35.86 -4.68 1.27
CA PRO A 226 -35.63 -3.55 0.38
C PRO A 226 -34.28 -2.83 0.62
N LEU A 227 -33.63 -3.07 1.78
CA LEU A 227 -32.36 -2.45 2.18
C LEU A 227 -31.16 -3.31 1.81
N THR A 228 -31.37 -4.53 1.32
CA THR A 228 -30.31 -5.43 0.84
C THR A 228 -30.09 -5.18 -0.64
N GLY A 229 -29.17 -4.28 -0.99
CA GLY A 229 -28.79 -3.97 -2.35
C GLY A 229 -27.32 -4.21 -2.63
#